data_0af9414233a04e398ea627c3d0b1dd52
#
_entry.id   0af9414233a04e398ea627c3d0b1dd52
#
_cell.length_a   1.000
_cell.length_b   1.000
_cell.length_c   1.000
_cell.angle_alpha   90.00
_cell.angle_beta   90.00
_cell.angle_gamma   90.00
#
_symmetry.space_group_name_H-M   'P 1'
#
loop_
_entity.id
_entity.type
_entity.pdbx_description
1 polymer ?
#
loop_
_entity_poly.entity_id
_entity_poly.type
_entity_poly.pdbx_seq_one_letter_code
_entity_poly.pdbx_strand_id
1 'polypeptide(L)'
;MLFETLSRTGHEQVVFCHNADAGLKAIIAIHNTVLGPALGGTRMWNYASDEEALNDVLRLSRGMTYKAAVSGLNLGGGKAVIWGDPNKDKSEALFRAFGRFVNSLNGRYITAEDVGIDVNDMEYVLKETEFVTGVHQVHGGSGDPSPFTAYGTLQGLMAAMNVKLGHEEVGKLSYAVQGVGHVGMEFVKLLRERG
;
A
#
# COMPACT_ATOMS: atom_id res chain seq x y z
N MET A 1 0.12 0.92 -26.13
CA MET A 1 -0.64 2.17 -25.97
C MET A 1 -1.46 2.12 -24.69
N LEU A 2 -1.83 3.29 -24.09
CA LEU A 2 -2.46 3.36 -22.75
C LEU A 2 -3.76 2.54 -22.65
N PHE A 3 -4.71 2.72 -23.58
CA PHE A 3 -5.98 1.99 -23.53
C PHE A 3 -5.83 0.47 -23.74
N GLU A 4 -4.90 0.03 -24.55
CA GLU A 4 -4.60 -1.40 -24.69
C GLU A 4 -4.04 -1.98 -23.38
N THR A 5 -3.20 -1.20 -22.70
CA THR A 5 -2.67 -1.59 -21.37
C THR A 5 -3.81 -1.71 -20.36
N LEU A 6 -4.71 -0.72 -20.28
CA LEU A 6 -5.84 -0.76 -19.37
C LEU A 6 -6.79 -1.93 -19.68
N SER A 7 -7.10 -2.17 -20.96
CA SER A 7 -7.92 -3.31 -21.39
C SER A 7 -7.29 -4.65 -21.02
N ARG A 8 -5.99 -4.79 -21.25
CA ARG A 8 -5.22 -6.01 -20.93
C ARG A 8 -5.12 -6.25 -19.43
N THR A 9 -5.00 -5.19 -18.62
CA THR A 9 -4.81 -5.28 -17.17
C THR A 9 -6.10 -5.19 -16.38
N GLY A 10 -7.22 -4.83 -17.00
CA GLY A 10 -8.56 -4.80 -16.41
C GLY A 10 -8.82 -3.62 -15.49
N HIS A 11 -8.11 -2.49 -15.66
CA HIS A 11 -8.29 -1.31 -14.81
C HIS A 11 -9.49 -0.47 -15.22
N GLU A 12 -10.24 -0.05 -14.20
CA GLU A 12 -11.40 0.85 -14.39
C GLU A 12 -10.97 2.30 -14.64
N GLN A 13 -9.93 2.77 -13.93
CA GLN A 13 -9.52 4.18 -13.99
C GLN A 13 -8.04 4.34 -13.64
N VAL A 14 -7.36 5.26 -14.36
CA VAL A 14 -6.02 5.74 -14.02
C VAL A 14 -6.02 7.26 -14.09
N VAL A 15 -5.52 7.91 -13.05
CA VAL A 15 -5.48 9.36 -12.92
C VAL A 15 -4.04 9.80 -12.77
N PHE A 16 -3.58 10.68 -13.65
CA PHE A 16 -2.29 11.34 -13.53
C PHE A 16 -2.47 12.65 -12.77
N CYS A 17 -1.76 12.80 -11.66
CA CYS A 17 -1.86 13.93 -10.75
C CYS A 17 -0.58 14.75 -10.87
N HIS A 18 -0.71 16.03 -11.18
CA HIS A 18 0.43 16.95 -11.29
C HIS A 18 0.12 18.30 -10.62
N ASN A 19 1.04 18.76 -9.78
CA ASN A 19 1.02 20.09 -9.21
C ASN A 19 2.46 20.60 -9.11
N ALA A 20 2.83 21.54 -9.98
CA ALA A 20 4.18 22.05 -10.08
C ALA A 20 4.63 22.80 -8.81
N ASP A 21 3.72 23.60 -8.21
CA ASP A 21 4.04 24.42 -7.03
C ASP A 21 4.32 23.56 -5.79
N ALA A 22 3.66 22.40 -5.69
CA ALA A 22 3.87 21.43 -4.60
C ALA A 22 4.93 20.37 -4.95
N GLY A 23 5.47 20.37 -6.16
CA GLY A 23 6.39 19.33 -6.63
C GLY A 23 5.75 17.96 -6.83
N LEU A 24 4.41 17.88 -6.92
CA LEU A 24 3.70 16.61 -7.02
C LEU A 24 3.69 16.07 -8.45
N LYS A 25 4.16 14.84 -8.59
CA LYS A 25 3.92 13.93 -9.73
C LYS A 25 3.43 12.61 -9.19
N ALA A 26 2.18 12.24 -9.44
CA ALA A 26 1.61 11.00 -8.92
C ALA A 26 0.68 10.34 -9.95
N ILE A 27 0.46 9.05 -9.76
CA ILE A 27 -0.50 8.26 -10.53
C ILE A 27 -1.36 7.49 -9.54
N ILE A 28 -2.69 7.60 -9.68
CA ILE A 28 -3.65 6.80 -8.94
C ILE A 28 -4.27 5.80 -9.90
N ALA A 29 -4.21 4.50 -9.60
CA ALA A 29 -4.84 3.46 -10.39
C ALA A 29 -5.92 2.75 -9.57
N ILE A 30 -7.14 2.73 -10.11
CA ILE A 30 -8.26 1.94 -9.62
C ILE A 30 -8.38 0.72 -10.54
N HIS A 31 -8.06 -0.46 -9.98
CA HIS A 31 -8.15 -1.69 -10.75
C HIS A 31 -9.58 -2.19 -10.82
N ASN A 32 -10.26 -2.30 -9.67
CA ASN A 32 -11.60 -2.85 -9.62
C ASN A 32 -12.37 -2.34 -8.39
N THR A 33 -13.66 -2.03 -8.56
CA THR A 33 -14.56 -1.56 -7.49
C THR A 33 -15.80 -2.44 -7.30
N VAL A 34 -15.83 -3.64 -7.88
CA VAL A 34 -17.00 -4.54 -7.82
C VAL A 34 -17.35 -4.94 -6.38
N LEU A 35 -16.36 -5.17 -5.52
CA LEU A 35 -16.60 -5.51 -4.12
C LEU A 35 -16.74 -4.28 -3.19
N GLY A 36 -16.45 -3.09 -3.67
CA GLY A 36 -16.53 -1.85 -2.90
C GLY A 36 -15.47 -0.84 -3.32
N PRO A 37 -15.29 0.26 -2.55
CA PRO A 37 -14.27 1.27 -2.83
C PRO A 37 -12.88 0.64 -2.99
N ALA A 38 -12.12 1.15 -3.95
CA ALA A 38 -10.76 0.69 -4.18
C ALA A 38 -9.86 1.16 -3.03
N LEU A 39 -9.26 0.23 -2.28
CA LEU A 39 -8.32 0.55 -1.22
C LEU A 39 -6.90 0.15 -1.62
N GLY A 40 -5.93 1.01 -1.32
CA GLY A 40 -4.52 0.70 -1.44
C GLY A 40 -3.60 1.85 -1.09
N GLY A 41 -2.46 1.54 -0.49
CA GLY A 41 -1.50 2.52 -0.02
C GLY A 41 -0.83 3.31 -1.14
N THR A 42 -0.31 4.46 -0.79
CA THR A 42 0.48 5.32 -1.67
C THR A 42 1.97 5.04 -1.44
N ARG A 43 2.67 4.69 -2.52
CA ARG A 43 4.12 4.48 -2.51
C ARG A 43 4.84 5.74 -3.00
N MET A 44 5.90 6.15 -2.32
CA MET A 44 6.80 7.17 -2.85
C MET A 44 8.13 6.52 -3.23
N TRP A 45 8.52 6.68 -4.50
CA TRP A 45 9.70 6.04 -5.04
C TRP A 45 10.36 6.87 -6.14
N ASN A 46 11.68 6.80 -6.23
CA ASN A 46 12.44 7.47 -7.27
C ASN A 46 12.45 6.62 -8.56
N TYR A 47 11.36 6.66 -9.31
CA TYR A 47 11.21 5.92 -10.56
C TYR A 47 12.16 6.44 -11.63
N ALA A 48 12.67 5.55 -12.47
CA ALA A 48 13.55 5.91 -13.57
C ALA A 48 12.79 6.50 -14.78
N SER A 49 11.48 6.21 -14.89
CA SER A 49 10.63 6.69 -15.99
C SER A 49 9.14 6.69 -15.63
N ASP A 50 8.33 7.46 -16.38
CA ASP A 50 6.86 7.44 -16.30
C ASP A 50 6.31 6.03 -16.54
N GLU A 51 6.93 5.25 -17.43
CA GLU A 51 6.53 3.88 -17.73
C GLU A 51 6.75 2.95 -16.54
N GLU A 52 7.87 3.08 -15.83
CA GLU A 52 8.14 2.32 -14.62
C GLU A 52 7.10 2.62 -13.55
N ALA A 53 6.82 3.90 -13.29
CA ALA A 53 5.82 4.34 -12.32
C ALA A 53 4.42 3.81 -12.69
N LEU A 54 4.03 3.90 -13.97
CA LEU A 54 2.76 3.40 -14.47
C LEU A 54 2.66 1.87 -14.32
N ASN A 55 3.68 1.13 -14.71
CA ASN A 55 3.70 -0.33 -14.57
C ASN A 55 3.60 -0.77 -13.10
N ASP A 56 4.30 -0.08 -12.19
CA ASP A 56 4.25 -0.41 -10.76
C ASP A 56 2.85 -0.17 -10.18
N VAL A 57 2.25 1.00 -10.43
CA VAL A 57 0.91 1.31 -9.91
C VAL A 57 -0.17 0.37 -10.45
N LEU A 58 -0.10 -0.01 -11.73
CA LEU A 58 -1.05 -0.97 -12.33
C LEU A 58 -0.90 -2.36 -11.72
N ARG A 59 0.32 -2.86 -11.58
CA ARG A 59 0.60 -4.16 -10.96
C ARG A 59 0.14 -4.20 -9.50
N LEU A 60 0.44 -3.15 -8.74
CA LEU A 60 0.11 -3.08 -7.31
C LEU A 60 -1.40 -2.93 -7.07
N SER A 61 -2.10 -2.09 -7.83
CA SER A 61 -3.55 -1.92 -7.68
C SER A 61 -4.33 -3.21 -8.00
N ARG A 62 -3.88 -3.97 -9.01
CA ARG A 62 -4.41 -5.30 -9.31
C ARG A 62 -4.17 -6.26 -8.14
N GLY A 63 -2.96 -6.25 -7.56
CA GLY A 63 -2.62 -7.06 -6.38
C GLY A 63 -3.53 -6.74 -5.19
N MET A 64 -3.90 -5.47 -4.99
CA MET A 64 -4.82 -5.06 -3.92
C MET A 64 -6.23 -5.61 -4.10
N THR A 65 -6.74 -5.70 -5.34
CA THR A 65 -8.03 -6.37 -5.60
C THR A 65 -8.01 -7.83 -5.15
N TYR A 66 -6.98 -8.58 -5.52
CA TYR A 66 -6.86 -9.98 -5.13
C TYR A 66 -6.67 -10.13 -3.63
N LYS A 67 -5.86 -9.26 -3.02
CA LYS A 67 -5.64 -9.26 -1.57
C LYS A 67 -6.95 -9.03 -0.81
N ALA A 68 -7.75 -8.04 -1.20
CA ALA A 68 -9.03 -7.77 -0.58
C ALA A 68 -10.02 -8.93 -0.77
N ALA A 69 -10.13 -9.47 -1.98
CA ALA A 69 -11.04 -10.55 -2.30
C ALA A 69 -10.72 -11.84 -1.52
N VAL A 70 -9.45 -12.26 -1.48
CA VAL A 70 -9.05 -13.48 -0.74
C VAL A 70 -9.22 -13.33 0.77
N SER A 71 -9.17 -12.09 1.27
CA SER A 71 -9.39 -11.78 2.69
C SER A 71 -10.88 -11.61 3.05
N GLY A 72 -11.80 -11.76 2.09
CA GLY A 72 -13.24 -11.60 2.31
C GLY A 72 -13.68 -10.17 2.62
N LEU A 73 -12.91 -9.17 2.20
CA LEU A 73 -13.22 -7.77 2.43
C LEU A 73 -14.12 -7.21 1.32
N ASN A 74 -15.10 -6.40 1.70
CA ASN A 74 -15.97 -5.66 0.78
C ASN A 74 -15.26 -4.40 0.25
N LEU A 75 -14.07 -4.60 -0.35
CA LEU A 75 -13.22 -3.55 -0.90
C LEU A 75 -12.72 -3.95 -2.27
N GLY A 76 -12.62 -2.96 -3.14
CA GLY A 76 -11.93 -3.05 -4.40
C GLY A 76 -10.41 -2.89 -4.23
N GLY A 77 -9.70 -2.86 -5.34
CA GLY A 77 -8.25 -2.66 -5.34
C GLY A 77 -7.83 -1.38 -6.05
N GLY A 78 -7.10 -0.56 -5.31
CA GLY A 78 -6.44 0.64 -5.83
C GLY A 78 -5.00 0.71 -5.39
N LYS A 79 -4.27 1.63 -5.97
CA LYS A 79 -2.90 1.99 -5.59
C LYS A 79 -2.59 3.39 -6.05
N ALA A 80 -1.72 4.08 -5.32
CA ALA A 80 -1.10 5.29 -5.84
C ALA A 80 0.43 5.19 -5.77
N VAL A 81 1.08 5.91 -6.66
CA VAL A 81 2.53 6.14 -6.62
C VAL A 81 2.79 7.64 -6.72
N ILE A 82 3.75 8.11 -5.93
CA ILE A 82 4.32 9.46 -6.01
C ILE A 82 5.76 9.31 -6.50
N TRP A 83 6.10 10.03 -7.56
CA TRP A 83 7.46 10.04 -8.08
C TRP A 83 8.30 11.08 -7.34
N GLY A 84 9.26 10.62 -6.55
CA GLY A 84 10.18 11.44 -5.78
C GLY A 84 11.05 10.61 -4.84
N ASP A 85 12.11 11.21 -4.34
CA ASP A 85 12.96 10.61 -3.31
C ASP A 85 12.30 10.78 -1.93
N PRO A 86 11.87 9.70 -1.26
CA PRO A 86 11.18 9.79 0.04
C PRO A 86 12.04 10.40 1.15
N ASN A 87 13.36 10.53 0.95
CA ASN A 87 14.24 11.13 1.93
C ASN A 87 14.51 12.64 1.69
N LYS A 88 14.09 13.18 0.53
CA LYS A 88 14.41 14.55 0.12
C LYS A 88 13.20 15.38 -0.28
N ASP A 89 12.21 14.75 -0.93
CA ASP A 89 11.18 15.46 -1.65
C ASP A 89 9.84 15.54 -0.88
N LYS A 90 9.76 14.94 0.31
CA LYS A 90 8.58 15.03 1.16
C LYS A 90 8.32 16.43 1.65
N SER A 91 7.06 16.87 1.57
CA SER A 91 6.60 18.12 2.18
C SER A 91 5.11 18.07 2.49
N GLU A 92 4.64 18.88 3.45
CA GLU A 92 3.20 19.05 3.70
C GLU A 92 2.47 19.48 2.43
N ALA A 93 3.05 20.41 1.65
CA ALA A 93 2.45 20.92 0.40
C ALA A 93 2.22 19.79 -0.61
N LEU A 94 3.19 18.86 -0.76
CA LEU A 94 3.11 17.71 -1.65
C LEU A 94 1.97 16.77 -1.23
N PHE A 95 1.92 16.37 0.03
CA PHE A 95 0.90 15.43 0.52
C PHE A 95 -0.50 16.05 0.56
N ARG A 96 -0.63 17.33 0.88
CA ARG A 96 -1.90 18.04 0.76
C ARG A 96 -2.37 18.15 -0.69
N ALA A 97 -1.48 18.46 -1.63
CA ALA A 97 -1.80 18.44 -3.06
C ALA A 97 -2.29 17.05 -3.50
N PHE A 98 -1.62 15.97 -3.06
CA PHE A 98 -2.05 14.60 -3.31
C PHE A 98 -3.43 14.32 -2.69
N GLY A 99 -3.66 14.73 -1.44
CA GLY A 99 -4.95 14.60 -0.75
C GLY A 99 -6.12 15.22 -1.54
N ARG A 100 -5.93 16.39 -2.15
CA ARG A 100 -6.96 17.01 -3.02
C ARG A 100 -7.28 16.16 -4.25
N PHE A 101 -6.30 15.49 -4.85
CA PHE A 101 -6.56 14.55 -5.95
C PHE A 101 -7.32 13.31 -5.46
N VAL A 102 -6.96 12.75 -4.31
CA VAL A 102 -7.72 11.64 -3.69
C VAL A 102 -9.17 12.07 -3.42
N ASN A 103 -9.37 13.26 -2.84
CA ASN A 103 -10.71 13.79 -2.57
C ASN A 103 -11.57 13.93 -3.83
N SER A 104 -10.96 14.32 -4.94
CA SER A 104 -11.67 14.47 -6.24
C SER A 104 -12.24 13.16 -6.78
N LEU A 105 -11.79 12.02 -6.29
CA LEU A 105 -12.32 10.69 -6.63
C LEU A 105 -13.54 10.30 -5.81
N ASN A 106 -13.97 11.15 -4.88
CA ASN A 106 -15.23 11.05 -4.14
C ASN A 106 -15.46 9.65 -3.53
N GLY A 107 -14.46 9.12 -2.86
CA GLY A 107 -14.52 7.83 -2.17
C GLY A 107 -14.34 6.60 -3.04
N ARG A 108 -14.19 6.73 -4.34
CA ARG A 108 -13.85 5.58 -5.21
C ARG A 108 -12.49 4.99 -4.91
N TYR A 109 -11.57 5.80 -4.37
CA TYR A 109 -10.25 5.38 -3.92
C TYR A 109 -10.01 5.85 -2.49
N ILE A 110 -9.57 4.93 -1.63
CA ILE A 110 -9.13 5.18 -0.27
C ILE A 110 -7.64 4.91 -0.19
N THR A 111 -6.87 5.90 0.25
CA THR A 111 -5.41 5.80 0.34
C THR A 111 -4.96 5.35 1.74
N ALA A 112 -3.70 4.93 1.84
CA ALA A 112 -2.99 4.58 3.07
C ALA A 112 -1.48 4.80 2.86
N GLU A 113 -0.69 4.56 3.89
CA GLU A 113 0.76 4.49 3.76
C GLU A 113 1.23 3.24 2.98
N ASP A 114 2.41 3.32 2.38
CA ASP A 114 3.16 2.21 1.79
C ASP A 114 4.66 2.60 1.77
N VAL A 115 5.49 1.86 1.06
CA VAL A 115 6.93 2.12 0.95
C VAL A 115 7.23 3.60 0.66
N GLY A 116 8.13 4.17 1.46
CA GLY A 116 8.53 5.57 1.34
C GLY A 116 7.58 6.59 1.98
N ILE A 117 6.44 6.16 2.52
CA ILE A 117 5.43 7.01 3.15
C ILE A 117 5.10 6.44 4.52
N ASP A 118 4.86 7.31 5.49
CA ASP A 118 4.52 6.95 6.86
C ASP A 118 3.21 7.60 7.35
N VAL A 119 2.84 7.27 8.59
CA VAL A 119 1.62 7.77 9.24
C VAL A 119 1.58 9.31 9.27
N ASN A 120 2.70 10.00 9.49
CA ASN A 120 2.74 11.46 9.54
C ASN A 120 2.46 12.09 8.17
N ASP A 121 2.91 11.45 7.09
CA ASP A 121 2.61 11.88 5.74
C ASP A 121 1.10 11.77 5.45
N MET A 122 0.45 10.69 5.95
CA MET A 122 -1.00 10.50 5.83
C MET A 122 -1.80 11.52 6.62
N GLU A 123 -1.27 12.06 7.73
CA GLU A 123 -1.90 13.16 8.46
C GLU A 123 -2.02 14.43 7.59
N TYR A 124 -1.07 14.69 6.71
CA TYR A 124 -1.19 15.80 5.75
C TYR A 124 -2.26 15.52 4.68
N VAL A 125 -2.40 14.28 4.25
CA VAL A 125 -3.46 13.86 3.33
C VAL A 125 -4.83 14.00 3.98
N LEU A 126 -4.97 13.61 5.28
CA LEU A 126 -6.20 13.71 6.06
C LEU A 126 -6.75 15.15 6.15
N LYS A 127 -5.88 16.16 6.11
CA LYS A 127 -6.32 17.56 6.09
C LYS A 127 -7.14 17.94 4.84
N GLU A 128 -7.05 17.17 3.78
CA GLU A 128 -7.71 17.47 2.50
C GLU A 128 -8.79 16.44 2.11
N THR A 129 -8.84 15.27 2.74
CA THR A 129 -9.81 14.21 2.41
C THR A 129 -10.04 13.25 3.59
N GLU A 130 -11.26 12.77 3.72
CA GLU A 130 -11.61 11.67 4.62
C GLU A 130 -11.27 10.27 4.04
N PHE A 131 -10.98 10.19 2.75
CA PHE A 131 -10.70 8.93 2.04
C PHE A 131 -9.25 8.49 2.22
N VAL A 132 -8.82 8.42 3.48
CA VAL A 132 -7.47 8.03 3.91
C VAL A 132 -7.55 7.15 5.15
N THR A 133 -6.68 6.15 5.22
CA THR A 133 -6.48 5.30 6.40
C THR A 133 -4.98 5.19 6.70
N GLY A 134 -4.59 4.45 7.77
CA GLY A 134 -3.20 4.44 8.20
C GLY A 134 -2.76 5.74 8.87
N VAL A 135 -3.69 6.58 9.31
CA VAL A 135 -3.46 7.76 10.16
C VAL A 135 -3.37 7.37 11.63
N HIS A 136 -2.92 8.28 12.49
CA HIS A 136 -2.81 8.02 13.92
C HIS A 136 -4.15 7.61 14.54
N GLN A 137 -4.09 6.74 15.56
CA GLN A 137 -5.29 6.23 16.27
C GLN A 137 -6.13 7.35 16.90
N VAL A 138 -5.52 8.47 17.30
CA VAL A 138 -6.22 9.64 17.82
C VAL A 138 -7.16 10.28 16.78
N HIS A 139 -6.94 10.04 15.50
CA HIS A 139 -7.79 10.47 14.39
C HIS A 139 -8.68 9.33 13.84
N GLY A 140 -8.81 8.22 14.59
CA GLY A 140 -9.63 7.08 14.19
C GLY A 140 -8.94 6.12 13.21
N GLY A 141 -7.64 6.28 12.96
CA GLY A 141 -6.86 5.40 12.11
C GLY A 141 -6.39 4.13 12.81
N SER A 142 -5.83 3.21 12.03
CA SER A 142 -5.26 1.94 12.51
C SER A 142 -3.80 2.04 12.99
N GLY A 143 -3.15 3.18 12.74
CA GLY A 143 -1.71 3.36 13.00
C GLY A 143 -0.83 2.50 12.09
N ASP A 144 0.39 2.21 12.54
CA ASP A 144 1.38 1.40 11.80
C ASP A 144 0.87 -0.03 11.54
N PRO A 145 0.76 -0.47 10.27
CA PRO A 145 0.31 -1.81 9.92
C PRO A 145 1.38 -2.91 10.11
N SER A 146 2.63 -2.55 10.43
CA SER A 146 3.76 -3.49 10.47
C SER A 146 3.56 -4.67 11.42
N PRO A 147 3.03 -4.51 12.66
CA PRO A 147 2.77 -5.65 13.54
C PRO A 147 1.74 -6.62 12.98
N PHE A 148 0.66 -6.12 12.36
CA PHE A 148 -0.37 -6.95 11.74
C PHE A 148 0.16 -7.68 10.51
N THR A 149 0.98 -7.01 9.71
CA THR A 149 1.63 -7.61 8.53
C THR A 149 2.61 -8.71 8.94
N ALA A 150 3.40 -8.50 9.98
CA ALA A 150 4.30 -9.50 10.55
C ALA A 150 3.53 -10.71 11.08
N TYR A 151 2.42 -10.48 11.82
CA TYR A 151 1.56 -11.56 12.30
C TYR A 151 0.95 -12.36 11.15
N GLY A 152 0.41 -11.70 10.12
CA GLY A 152 -0.10 -12.38 8.93
C GLY A 152 0.97 -13.20 8.20
N THR A 153 2.21 -12.69 8.14
CA THR A 153 3.36 -13.42 7.58
C THR A 153 3.65 -14.69 8.39
N LEU A 154 3.60 -14.59 9.72
CA LEU A 154 3.77 -15.76 10.60
C LEU A 154 2.69 -16.82 10.39
N GLN A 155 1.41 -16.41 10.25
CA GLN A 155 0.33 -17.35 9.95
C GLN A 155 0.54 -18.05 8.61
N GLY A 156 0.98 -17.30 7.58
CA GLY A 156 1.33 -17.87 6.28
C GLY A 156 2.50 -18.86 6.36
N LEU A 157 3.53 -18.54 7.17
CA LEU A 157 4.65 -19.45 7.44
C LEU A 157 4.17 -20.76 8.08
N MET A 158 3.36 -20.67 9.14
CA MET A 158 2.82 -21.85 9.84
C MET A 158 1.98 -22.71 8.92
N ALA A 159 1.10 -22.11 8.12
CA ALA A 159 0.32 -22.83 7.12
C ALA A 159 1.21 -23.53 6.07
N ALA A 160 2.25 -22.88 5.60
CA ALA A 160 3.22 -23.46 4.67
C ALA A 160 4.01 -24.61 5.30
N MET A 161 4.40 -24.48 6.57
CA MET A 161 5.05 -25.55 7.34
C MET A 161 4.14 -26.76 7.49
N ASN A 162 2.87 -26.54 7.84
CA ASN A 162 1.90 -27.63 7.96
C ASN A 162 1.77 -28.42 6.65
N VAL A 163 1.62 -27.72 5.53
CA VAL A 163 1.53 -28.37 4.21
C VAL A 163 2.82 -29.10 3.83
N LYS A 164 3.99 -28.51 4.12
CA LYS A 164 5.28 -29.03 3.66
C LYS A 164 5.90 -30.06 4.60
N LEU A 165 5.71 -29.88 5.92
CA LEU A 165 6.41 -30.63 6.97
C LEU A 165 5.45 -31.42 7.87
N GLY A 166 4.14 -31.19 7.77
CA GLY A 166 3.12 -31.84 8.61
C GLY A 166 3.03 -31.30 10.05
N HIS A 167 3.63 -30.14 10.34
CA HIS A 167 3.55 -29.48 11.65
C HIS A 167 3.68 -27.97 11.55
N GLU A 168 3.29 -27.26 12.61
CA GLU A 168 3.35 -25.79 12.74
C GLU A 168 4.30 -25.33 13.85
N GLU A 169 5.19 -26.20 14.32
CA GLU A 169 6.09 -25.92 15.43
C GLU A 169 7.28 -25.08 14.99
N VAL A 170 7.11 -23.74 15.07
CA VAL A 170 8.07 -22.73 14.62
C VAL A 170 9.45 -22.94 15.24
N GLY A 171 9.52 -23.21 16.55
CA GLY A 171 10.79 -23.38 17.27
C GLY A 171 11.65 -24.59 16.87
N LYS A 172 11.14 -25.47 16.01
CA LYS A 172 11.91 -26.62 15.50
C LYS A 172 12.77 -26.33 14.27
N LEU A 173 12.69 -25.10 13.73
CA LEU A 173 13.37 -24.74 12.48
C LEU A 173 14.31 -23.56 12.67
N SER A 174 15.28 -23.47 11.78
CA SER A 174 16.13 -22.28 11.63
C SER A 174 15.61 -21.41 10.49
N TYR A 175 15.61 -20.09 10.69
CA TYR A 175 15.08 -19.12 9.74
C TYR A 175 16.15 -18.14 9.30
N ALA A 176 16.15 -17.77 8.02
CA ALA A 176 16.88 -16.64 7.49
C ALA A 176 15.89 -15.55 7.09
N VAL A 177 16.00 -14.36 7.66
CA VAL A 177 15.13 -13.22 7.36
C VAL A 177 15.92 -12.19 6.56
N GLN A 178 15.51 -11.96 5.31
CA GLN A 178 16.10 -10.92 4.49
C GLN A 178 15.34 -9.60 4.69
N GLY A 179 16.02 -8.61 5.26
CA GLY A 179 15.46 -7.30 5.57
C GLY A 179 14.82 -7.25 6.96
N VAL A 180 15.34 -6.35 7.80
CA VAL A 180 14.88 -6.11 9.18
C VAL A 180 14.39 -4.67 9.34
N GLY A 181 13.61 -4.17 8.37
CA GLY A 181 12.83 -2.95 8.49
C GLY A 181 11.64 -3.14 9.45
N HIS A 182 10.65 -2.25 9.42
CA HIS A 182 9.51 -2.27 10.34
C HIS A 182 8.84 -3.65 10.42
N VAL A 183 8.39 -4.20 9.31
CA VAL A 183 7.74 -5.52 9.27
C VAL A 183 8.71 -6.66 9.63
N GLY A 184 9.93 -6.65 9.05
CA GLY A 184 10.91 -7.71 9.30
C GLY A 184 11.34 -7.78 10.74
N MET A 185 11.49 -6.65 11.44
CA MET A 185 11.82 -6.62 12.86
C MET A 185 10.69 -7.20 13.72
N GLU A 186 9.44 -6.81 13.46
CA GLU A 186 8.28 -7.38 14.18
C GLU A 186 8.16 -8.89 13.91
N PHE A 187 8.41 -9.33 12.68
CA PHE A 187 8.41 -10.74 12.34
C PHE A 187 9.50 -11.54 13.09
N VAL A 188 10.71 -11.00 13.20
CA VAL A 188 11.80 -11.62 13.99
C VAL A 188 11.43 -11.74 15.47
N LYS A 189 10.79 -10.70 16.05
CA LYS A 189 10.28 -10.77 17.43
C LYS A 189 9.29 -11.92 17.60
N LEU A 190 8.30 -12.03 16.72
CA LEU A 190 7.29 -13.09 16.74
C LEU A 190 7.89 -14.50 16.58
N LEU A 191 8.93 -14.66 15.75
CA LEU A 191 9.67 -15.93 15.64
C LEU A 191 10.37 -16.30 16.96
N ARG A 192 11.05 -15.32 17.59
CA ARG A 192 11.76 -15.54 18.86
C ARG A 192 10.84 -15.87 20.03
N GLU A 193 9.63 -15.32 20.07
CA GLU A 193 8.63 -15.63 21.09
C GLU A 193 8.09 -17.06 21.00
N ARG A 194 8.29 -17.72 19.87
CA ARG A 194 7.80 -19.09 19.61
C ARG A 194 8.90 -20.16 19.63
N GLY A 195 10.11 -19.79 20.05
CA GLY A 195 11.29 -20.64 20.19
C GLY A 195 12.32 -20.39 19.12
#